data_75e4ac7f4bfad3e85951d0c4c47559b1
#
_entry.id   75e4ac7f4bfad3e85951d0c4c47559b1
#
_cell.length_a   1.000
_cell.length_b   1.000
_cell.length_c   1.000
_cell.angle_alpha   90.00
_cell.angle_beta   90.00
_cell.angle_gamma   90.00
#
_symmetry.space_group_name_H-M   'P 1'
#
loop_
_entity.id
_entity.type
_entity.pdbx_description
1 polymer ?
#
loop_
_entity_poly.entity_id
_entity_poly.type
_entity_poly.pdbx_seq_one_letter_code
_entity_poly.pdbx_strand_id
1 'polypeptide(L)'
;VVWSMWNHFANANDLLYQALNDTPGLVGPRIGRPPADIRQYFLEWLQFDGYPFWSFWENIRSWWAIRHLPNLMLLHFEELKADLPGQIRRIATFLEIPVDEARFPAIVEHCSFDWMKANATRTV
;
A
#
# COMPACT_ATOMS: atom_id res chain seq x y z
N VAL A 1 7.45 -2.71 4.09
CA VAL A 1 7.21 -2.88 2.63
C VAL A 1 7.83 -4.20 2.15
N VAL A 2 9.16 -4.37 2.16
CA VAL A 2 9.86 -5.54 1.55
C VAL A 2 9.39 -6.88 2.12
N TRP A 3 9.30 -7.01 3.45
CA TRP A 3 8.80 -8.24 4.08
C TRP A 3 7.36 -8.56 3.66
N SER A 4 6.50 -7.55 3.60
CA SER A 4 5.10 -7.73 3.20
C SER A 4 5.00 -8.18 1.75
N MET A 5 5.78 -7.59 0.84
CA MET A 5 5.83 -8.02 -0.57
C MET A 5 6.36 -9.44 -0.70
N TRP A 6 7.47 -9.76 -0.04
CA TRP A 6 8.02 -11.11 -0.04
C TRP A 6 7.00 -12.14 0.42
N ASN A 7 6.36 -11.90 1.58
CA ASN A 7 5.37 -12.80 2.15
C ASN A 7 4.15 -12.99 1.23
N HIS A 8 3.68 -11.90 0.60
CA HIS A 8 2.57 -11.96 -0.34
C HIS A 8 2.92 -12.83 -1.56
N PHE A 9 4.06 -12.59 -2.19
CA PHE A 9 4.47 -13.35 -3.38
C PHE A 9 4.91 -14.77 -3.05
N ALA A 10 5.58 -15.01 -1.93
CA ALA A 10 5.97 -16.36 -1.53
C ALA A 10 4.76 -17.29 -1.30
N ASN A 11 3.63 -16.75 -0.85
CA ASN A 11 2.40 -17.47 -0.59
C ASN A 11 1.36 -17.37 -1.72
N ALA A 12 1.67 -16.67 -2.80
CA ALA A 12 0.76 -16.54 -3.93
C ALA A 12 0.60 -17.87 -4.68
N ASN A 13 -0.59 -18.12 -5.18
CA ASN A 13 -0.87 -19.32 -6.01
C ASN A 13 -0.41 -19.12 -7.46
N ASP A 14 -0.40 -20.21 -8.22
CA ASP A 14 0.06 -20.18 -9.61
C ASP A 14 -0.85 -19.35 -10.54
N LEU A 15 -2.15 -19.23 -10.21
CA LEU A 15 -3.09 -18.41 -10.98
C LEU A 15 -2.70 -16.93 -10.95
N LEU A 16 -2.21 -16.42 -9.80
CA LEU A 16 -1.70 -15.05 -9.72
C LEU A 16 -0.50 -14.86 -10.64
N TYR A 17 0.46 -15.78 -10.62
CA TYR A 17 1.64 -15.67 -11.48
C TYR A 17 1.30 -15.78 -12.96
N GLN A 18 0.34 -16.63 -13.34
CA GLN A 18 -0.18 -16.68 -14.70
C GLN A 18 -0.82 -15.35 -15.08
N ALA A 19 -1.73 -14.81 -14.27
CA ALA A 19 -2.39 -13.55 -14.54
C ALA A 19 -1.40 -12.39 -14.70
N LEU A 20 -0.39 -12.30 -13.82
CA LEU A 20 0.64 -11.26 -13.89
C LEU A 20 1.51 -11.37 -15.17
N ASN A 21 1.81 -12.59 -15.62
CA ASN A 21 2.72 -12.80 -16.73
C ASN A 21 2.03 -12.92 -18.12
N ASP A 22 0.73 -13.21 -18.15
CA ASP A 22 -0.05 -13.38 -19.37
C ASP A 22 -0.87 -12.13 -19.71
N THR A 23 -0.65 -11.02 -19.01
CA THR A 23 -1.31 -9.74 -19.29
C THR A 23 -0.86 -9.22 -20.68
N PRO A 24 -1.78 -8.98 -21.62
CA PRO A 24 -1.45 -8.42 -22.92
C PRO A 24 -0.72 -7.09 -22.82
N GLY A 25 0.39 -6.94 -23.53
CA GLY A 25 1.18 -5.71 -23.53
C GLY A 25 2.11 -5.56 -22.31
N LEU A 26 2.28 -6.59 -21.50
CA LEU A 26 3.25 -6.58 -20.40
C LEU A 26 4.66 -6.28 -20.95
N VAL A 27 5.25 -5.19 -20.44
CA VAL A 27 6.63 -4.80 -20.75
C VAL A 27 7.51 -5.15 -19.56
N GLY A 28 8.54 -5.94 -19.78
CA GLY A 28 9.50 -6.34 -18.75
C GLY A 28 9.68 -7.85 -18.63
N PRO A 29 10.57 -8.30 -17.75
CA PRO A 29 10.79 -9.72 -17.51
C PRO A 29 9.61 -10.35 -16.76
N ARG A 30 9.46 -11.65 -16.92
CA ARG A 30 8.44 -12.41 -16.19
C ARG A 30 8.66 -12.33 -14.68
N ILE A 31 7.57 -12.17 -13.95
CA ILE A 31 7.57 -12.16 -12.49
C ILE A 31 7.61 -13.61 -12.01
N GLY A 32 8.72 -13.98 -11.34
CA GLY A 32 8.91 -15.30 -10.73
C GLY A 32 8.62 -15.29 -9.23
N ARG A 33 8.64 -16.48 -8.63
CA ARG A 33 8.57 -16.61 -7.17
C ARG A 33 9.81 -15.99 -6.53
N PRO A 34 9.65 -15.30 -5.40
CA PRO A 34 10.80 -14.73 -4.68
C PRO A 34 11.69 -15.85 -4.11
N PRO A 35 12.97 -15.58 -3.84
CA PRO A 35 13.83 -16.48 -3.09
C PRO A 35 13.18 -16.91 -1.77
N ALA A 36 13.43 -18.15 -1.34
CA ALA A 36 12.93 -18.66 -0.05
C ALA A 36 13.52 -17.88 1.15
N ASP A 37 14.75 -17.40 1.03
CA ASP A 37 15.39 -16.56 2.04
C ASP A 37 15.01 -15.08 1.85
N ILE A 38 14.33 -14.52 2.84
CA ILE A 38 13.94 -13.10 2.89
C ILE A 38 15.16 -12.16 2.83
N ARG A 39 16.33 -12.56 3.34
CA ARG A 39 17.53 -11.73 3.28
C ARG A 39 18.06 -11.62 1.86
N GLN A 40 18.08 -12.73 1.14
CA GLN A 40 18.43 -12.73 -0.28
C GLN A 40 17.45 -11.85 -1.07
N TYR A 41 16.15 -12.01 -0.86
CA TYR A 41 15.14 -11.17 -1.48
C TYR A 41 15.34 -9.68 -1.18
N PHE A 42 15.67 -9.32 0.06
CA PHE A 42 15.92 -7.94 0.45
C PHE A 42 17.14 -7.34 -0.28
N LEU A 43 18.22 -8.10 -0.40
CA LEU A 43 19.43 -7.65 -1.09
C LEU A 43 19.18 -7.47 -2.60
N GLU A 44 18.47 -8.39 -3.23
CA GLU A 44 18.06 -8.30 -4.64
C GLU A 44 17.14 -7.09 -4.83
N TRP A 45 16.15 -6.90 -3.95
CA TRP A 45 15.24 -5.76 -3.99
C TRP A 45 15.97 -4.42 -3.88
N LEU A 46 17.00 -4.32 -3.02
CA LEU A 46 17.84 -3.12 -2.93
C LEU A 46 18.68 -2.91 -4.20
N GLN A 47 19.27 -3.98 -4.71
CA GLN A 47 20.13 -3.92 -5.90
C GLN A 47 19.35 -3.48 -7.15
N PHE A 48 18.12 -3.92 -7.28
CA PHE A 48 17.27 -3.68 -8.45
C PHE A 48 16.16 -2.64 -8.20
N ASP A 49 16.29 -1.84 -7.15
CA ASP A 49 15.40 -0.72 -6.82
C ASP A 49 13.90 -1.09 -6.85
N GLY A 50 13.57 -2.18 -6.17
CA GLY A 50 12.17 -2.60 -6.02
C GLY A 50 11.64 -3.57 -7.07
N TYR A 51 12.52 -4.08 -7.95
CA TYR A 51 12.14 -5.14 -8.90
C TYR A 51 11.31 -6.25 -8.20
N PRO A 52 10.29 -6.85 -8.82
CA PRO A 52 10.00 -6.87 -10.27
C PRO A 52 9.04 -5.78 -10.79
N PHE A 53 8.68 -4.83 -9.99
CA PHE A 53 7.68 -3.85 -10.42
C PHE A 53 8.35 -2.60 -11.03
N TRP A 54 8.19 -1.47 -10.41
CA TRP A 54 8.77 -0.20 -10.81
C TRP A 54 9.80 0.25 -9.76
N SER A 55 10.67 1.16 -10.16
CA SER A 55 11.64 1.76 -9.26
C SER A 55 10.97 2.34 -7.99
N PHE A 56 11.29 1.79 -6.83
CA PHE A 56 10.73 2.22 -5.56
C PHE A 56 11.17 3.63 -5.18
N TRP A 57 12.47 3.91 -5.33
CA TRP A 57 13.02 5.21 -4.97
C TRP A 57 12.62 6.31 -5.94
N GLU A 58 12.52 6.00 -7.24
CA GLU A 58 12.02 6.96 -8.23
C GLU A 58 10.55 7.27 -8.01
N ASN A 59 9.74 6.28 -7.67
CA ASN A 59 8.35 6.48 -7.30
C ASN A 59 8.22 7.44 -6.12
N ILE A 60 8.99 7.24 -5.04
CA ILE A 60 8.99 8.16 -3.89
C ILE A 60 9.44 9.56 -4.29
N ARG A 61 10.53 9.68 -5.05
CA ARG A 61 11.05 10.98 -5.49
C ARG A 61 10.06 11.73 -6.36
N SER A 62 9.37 11.06 -7.28
CA SER A 62 8.39 11.68 -8.16
C SER A 62 7.21 12.27 -7.38
N TRP A 63 6.66 11.54 -6.41
CA TRP A 63 5.62 12.06 -5.53
C TRP A 63 6.12 13.18 -4.63
N TRP A 64 7.31 13.05 -4.09
CA TRP A 64 7.91 14.09 -3.26
C TRP A 64 8.18 15.38 -4.01
N ALA A 65 8.58 15.31 -5.27
CA ALA A 65 8.82 16.47 -6.12
C ALA A 65 7.56 17.33 -6.32
N ILE A 66 6.40 16.70 -6.40
CA ILE A 66 5.11 17.38 -6.61
C ILE A 66 4.28 17.55 -5.33
N ARG A 67 4.85 17.29 -4.13
CA ARG A 67 4.15 17.37 -2.84
C ARG A 67 3.53 18.73 -2.51
N HIS A 68 3.93 19.78 -3.22
CA HIS A 68 3.42 21.14 -3.07
C HIS A 68 2.12 21.40 -3.83
N LEU A 69 1.67 20.46 -4.66
CA LEU A 69 0.44 20.63 -5.42
C LEU A 69 -0.78 20.58 -4.48
N PRO A 70 -1.77 21.47 -4.67
CA PRO A 70 -2.92 21.56 -3.77
C PRO A 70 -3.84 20.33 -3.81
N ASN A 71 -3.78 19.55 -4.88
CA ASN A 71 -4.54 18.31 -5.06
C ASN A 71 -3.75 17.05 -4.67
N LEU A 72 -2.62 17.21 -3.98
CA LEU A 72 -1.81 16.10 -3.47
C LEU A 72 -1.67 16.20 -1.96
N MET A 73 -1.96 15.12 -1.27
CA MET A 73 -1.75 14.97 0.15
C MET A 73 -0.90 13.73 0.44
N LEU A 74 0.21 13.91 1.13
CA LEU A 74 1.03 12.79 1.61
C LEU A 74 0.65 12.47 3.06
N LEU A 75 0.44 11.19 3.33
CA LEU A 75 0.13 10.66 4.65
C LEU A 75 1.20 9.66 5.07
N HIS A 76 1.65 9.76 6.30
CA HIS A 76 2.58 8.80 6.85
C HIS A 76 1.83 7.73 7.65
N PHE A 77 2.15 6.46 7.41
CA PHE A 77 1.45 5.34 8.05
C PHE A 77 1.53 5.38 9.59
N GLU A 78 2.68 5.77 10.14
CA GLU A 78 2.83 5.89 11.60
C GLU A 78 1.98 7.02 12.19
N GLU A 79 1.75 8.12 11.45
CA GLU A 79 0.82 9.17 11.87
C GLU A 79 -0.63 8.67 11.88
N LEU A 80 -1.03 7.88 10.87
CA LEU A 80 -2.34 7.23 10.85
C LEU A 80 -2.54 6.30 12.05
N LYS A 81 -1.51 5.57 12.46
CA LYS A 81 -1.56 4.70 13.64
C LYS A 81 -1.60 5.46 14.96
N ALA A 82 -0.85 6.57 15.04
CA ALA A 82 -0.73 7.36 16.26
C ALA A 82 -2.00 8.19 16.55
N ASP A 83 -2.63 8.73 15.50
CA ASP A 83 -3.82 9.59 15.62
C ASP A 83 -4.78 9.35 14.44
N LEU A 84 -5.42 8.20 14.42
CA LEU A 84 -6.40 7.87 13.37
C LEU A 84 -7.54 8.90 13.27
N PRO A 85 -8.17 9.36 14.37
CA PRO A 85 -9.23 10.37 14.28
C PRO A 85 -8.76 11.68 13.66
N GLY A 86 -7.60 12.19 14.07
CA GLY A 86 -7.04 13.43 13.53
C GLY A 86 -6.69 13.31 12.05
N GLN A 87 -6.12 12.18 11.64
CA GLN A 87 -5.80 11.95 10.23
C GLN A 87 -7.06 11.80 9.36
N ILE A 88 -8.14 11.18 9.85
CA ILE A 88 -9.42 11.12 9.13
C ILE A 88 -9.97 12.54 8.94
N ARG A 89 -9.94 13.40 9.94
CA ARG A 89 -10.36 14.81 9.81
C ARG A 89 -9.50 15.59 8.82
N ARG A 90 -8.18 15.36 8.85
CA ARG A 90 -7.24 15.98 7.90
C ARG A 90 -7.54 15.56 6.47
N ILE A 91 -7.84 14.29 6.23
CA ILE A 91 -8.27 13.78 4.92
C ILE A 91 -9.59 14.41 4.49
N ALA A 92 -10.59 14.44 5.37
CA ALA A 92 -11.89 15.03 5.09
C ALA A 92 -11.77 16.52 4.71
N THR A 93 -10.93 17.26 5.44
CA THR A 93 -10.63 18.68 5.13
C THR A 93 -9.99 18.82 3.75
N PHE A 94 -9.00 17.97 3.45
CA PHE A 94 -8.32 18.00 2.15
C PHE A 94 -9.27 17.69 0.97
N LEU A 95 -10.23 16.80 1.19
CA LEU A 95 -11.24 16.42 0.18
C LEU A 95 -12.48 17.34 0.20
N GLU A 96 -12.51 18.38 1.06
CA GLU A 96 -13.64 19.27 1.24
C GLU A 96 -14.94 18.53 1.62
N ILE A 97 -14.81 17.41 2.33
CA ILE A 97 -15.95 16.61 2.79
C ILE A 97 -16.31 17.07 4.21
N PRO A 98 -17.56 17.53 4.44
CA PRO A 98 -17.99 17.89 5.79
C PRO A 98 -18.06 16.65 6.68
N VAL A 99 -17.52 16.77 7.89
CA VAL A 99 -17.55 15.70 8.90
C VAL A 99 -18.86 15.78 9.68
N ASP A 100 -19.67 14.72 9.63
CA ASP A 100 -20.82 14.56 10.51
C ASP A 100 -20.34 14.09 11.88
N GLU A 101 -20.36 14.99 12.86
CA GLU A 101 -19.86 14.71 14.21
C GLU A 101 -20.66 13.60 14.94
N ALA A 102 -21.92 13.41 14.60
CA ALA A 102 -22.72 12.33 15.18
C ALA A 102 -22.29 10.95 14.68
N ARG A 103 -21.78 10.87 13.44
CA ARG A 103 -21.31 9.63 12.81
C ARG A 103 -19.81 9.42 12.92
N PHE A 104 -19.08 10.46 13.28
CA PHE A 104 -17.60 10.42 13.28
C PHE A 104 -17.01 9.29 14.13
N PRO A 105 -17.50 9.01 15.36
CA PRO A 105 -17.00 7.89 16.15
C PRO A 105 -17.13 6.53 15.43
N ALA A 106 -18.26 6.29 14.75
CA ALA A 106 -18.46 5.05 13.99
C ALA A 106 -17.53 4.97 12.77
N ILE A 107 -17.24 6.10 12.10
CA ILE A 107 -16.27 6.16 11.00
C ILE A 107 -14.88 5.77 11.51
N VAL A 108 -14.44 6.33 12.63
CA VAL A 108 -13.14 6.02 13.25
C VAL A 108 -13.06 4.55 13.63
N GLU A 109 -14.12 4.01 14.24
CA GLU A 109 -14.19 2.59 14.59
C GLU A 109 -14.04 1.70 13.35
N HIS A 110 -14.80 1.96 12.29
CA HIS A 110 -14.75 1.17 11.05
C HIS A 110 -13.41 1.26 10.32
N CYS A 111 -12.68 2.36 10.47
CA CYS A 111 -11.34 2.53 9.93
C CYS A 111 -10.26 1.94 10.83
N SER A 112 -10.59 1.42 12.02
CA SER A 112 -9.61 0.80 12.91
C SER A 112 -9.18 -0.58 12.42
N PHE A 113 -7.93 -0.94 12.71
CA PHE A 113 -7.40 -2.26 12.37
C PHE A 113 -8.20 -3.39 13.04
N ASP A 114 -8.59 -3.21 14.29
CA ASP A 114 -9.32 -4.22 15.06
C ASP A 114 -10.69 -4.49 14.47
N TRP A 115 -11.42 -3.43 14.07
CA TRP A 115 -12.72 -3.59 13.43
C TRP A 115 -12.58 -4.27 12.05
N MET A 116 -11.62 -3.82 11.22
CA MET A 116 -11.38 -4.43 9.90
C MET A 116 -11.01 -5.91 10.03
N LYS A 117 -10.17 -6.26 11.00
CA LYS A 117 -9.78 -7.64 11.27
C LYS A 117 -10.97 -8.49 11.71
N ALA A 118 -11.80 -7.98 12.63
CA ALA A 118 -12.98 -8.68 13.12
C ALA A 118 -14.07 -8.88 12.04
N ASN A 119 -14.11 -7.99 11.04
CA ASN A 119 -15.12 -7.99 9.97
C ASN A 119 -14.55 -8.38 8.58
N ALA A 120 -13.35 -8.96 8.53
CA ALA A 120 -12.67 -9.29 7.28
C ALA A 120 -13.52 -10.12 6.31
N THR A 121 -14.35 -11.04 6.81
CA THR A 121 -15.24 -11.88 5.98
C THR A 121 -16.47 -11.14 5.43
N ARG A 122 -16.74 -9.91 5.89
CA ARG A 122 -17.87 -9.08 5.45
C ARG A 122 -17.45 -8.01 4.45
N THR A 123 -16.16 -7.77 4.33
CA THR A 123 -15.58 -6.67 3.54
C THR A 123 -14.81 -7.16 2.30
N VAL A 124 -14.81 -8.47 2.05
CA VAL A 124 -14.18 -9.11 0.89
C VAL A 124 -15.25 -9.69 -0.03
#